data_10c30485e82631c6ebf1074149de51b1
#
_entry.id   10c30485e82631c6ebf1074149de51b1
#
_cell.length_a   1.000
_cell.length_b   1.000
_cell.length_c   1.000
_cell.angle_alpha   90.00
_cell.angle_beta   90.00
_cell.angle_gamma   90.00
#
_symmetry.space_group_name_H-M   'P 1'
#
loop_
_entity.id
_entity.type
_entity.pdbx_description
1 polymer ?
#
loop_
_entity_poly.entity_id
_entity_poly.type
_entity_poly.pdbx_seq_one_letter_code
_entity_poly.pdbx_strand_id
1 'polypeptide(L)'
;MPTDEMIVEVAPLGEIAQAVVDGVLGERIWFYANYHCNLECTYCLTESGPNVDRKMLGGDWMIARAHEAKALGFKQLGVTGGEPFMVSSMPETIAAMSDILPTVVLSNGSLFHGPRLERIVEALAGKNVHIQISLDAPEPGANDTKRGDDNWRQVSEAVPRLVSRGLKVRIATTTEGITEESLNELCVLHREWGVPDEDHVVRPIVSRGRAALDGIGVAATQQDLPAELCLTTDGAFWSAFGPTIRNGRTDTDLLITRVTAPLERPAKAMLRVAQATPAGTDAALGIR
;
A
#
# COMPACT_ATOMS: atom_id res chain seq x y z
N MET A 1 -19.54 -37.11 37.96
CA MET A 1 -18.83 -37.34 36.70
C MET A 1 -18.20 -35.99 36.34
N PRO A 2 -16.90 -35.78 36.49
CA PRO A 2 -16.28 -34.59 35.98
C PRO A 2 -16.20 -34.71 34.45
N THR A 3 -16.65 -33.70 33.75
CA THR A 3 -16.50 -33.56 32.32
C THR A 3 -15.02 -33.32 31.99
N ASP A 4 -14.46 -34.27 31.25
CA ASP A 4 -13.11 -34.15 30.67
C ASP A 4 -13.14 -32.98 29.68
N GLU A 5 -12.69 -31.81 30.12
CA GLU A 5 -12.37 -30.72 29.21
C GLU A 5 -11.13 -31.12 28.41
N MET A 6 -11.38 -31.50 27.15
CA MET A 6 -10.32 -31.72 26.16
C MET A 6 -9.53 -30.43 26.02
N ILE A 7 -8.36 -30.33 26.66
CA ILE A 7 -7.38 -29.32 26.41
C ILE A 7 -6.88 -29.57 24.99
N VAL A 8 -7.37 -28.76 24.04
CA VAL A 8 -6.84 -28.73 22.69
C VAL A 8 -5.45 -28.08 22.80
N GLU A 9 -4.43 -28.90 22.79
CA GLU A 9 -3.04 -28.43 22.73
C GLU A 9 -2.84 -27.72 21.38
N VAL A 10 -2.83 -26.37 21.40
CA VAL A 10 -2.58 -25.56 20.20
C VAL A 10 -1.10 -25.72 19.84
N ALA A 11 -0.82 -26.25 18.66
CA ALA A 11 0.56 -26.37 18.16
C ALA A 11 1.27 -25.00 18.25
N PRO A 12 2.55 -24.98 18.67
CA PRO A 12 3.29 -23.73 18.79
C PRO A 12 3.36 -23.00 17.44
N LEU A 13 3.21 -21.69 17.47
CA LEU A 13 3.34 -20.83 16.29
C LEU A 13 4.75 -20.97 15.71
N GLY A 14 4.86 -20.96 14.39
CA GLY A 14 6.17 -20.85 13.73
C GLY A 14 6.84 -19.50 14.05
N GLU A 15 8.16 -19.42 13.92
CA GLU A 15 8.96 -18.25 14.33
C GLU A 15 8.50 -16.94 13.67
N ILE A 16 8.05 -16.98 12.39
CA ILE A 16 7.54 -15.81 11.68
C ILE A 16 6.18 -15.39 12.25
N ALA A 17 5.27 -16.35 12.45
CA ALA A 17 3.97 -16.07 13.02
C ALA A 17 4.07 -15.50 14.44
N GLN A 18 5.01 -16.01 15.25
CA GLN A 18 5.28 -15.46 16.58
C GLN A 18 5.82 -14.03 16.48
N ALA A 19 6.75 -13.76 15.57
CA ALA A 19 7.30 -12.43 15.36
C ALA A 19 6.24 -11.40 14.90
N VAL A 20 5.24 -11.81 14.13
CA VAL A 20 4.08 -10.99 13.77
C VAL A 20 3.21 -10.70 15.00
N VAL A 21 2.93 -11.71 15.82
CA VAL A 21 2.15 -11.56 17.06
C VAL A 21 2.86 -10.61 18.06
N ASP A 22 4.17 -10.73 18.16
CA ASP A 22 5.01 -9.93 19.06
C ASP A 22 5.29 -8.49 18.53
N GLY A 23 4.83 -8.17 17.31
CA GLY A 23 5.05 -6.88 16.67
C GLY A 23 6.50 -6.63 16.21
N VAL A 24 7.34 -7.67 16.17
CA VAL A 24 8.71 -7.60 15.61
C VAL A 24 8.67 -7.47 14.10
N LEU A 25 7.72 -8.15 13.45
CA LEU A 25 7.35 -7.96 12.07
C LEU A 25 5.96 -7.34 11.98
N GLY A 26 5.75 -6.45 11.03
CA GLY A 26 4.42 -5.95 10.70
C GLY A 26 3.51 -7.08 10.19
N GLU A 27 2.22 -6.94 10.44
CA GLU A 27 1.23 -7.96 10.08
C GLU A 27 0.88 -8.00 8.57
N ARG A 28 1.38 -7.02 7.79
CA ARG A 28 1.07 -6.84 6.37
C ARG A 28 2.24 -7.22 5.48
N ILE A 29 1.93 -7.89 4.37
CA ILE A 29 2.85 -8.09 3.24
C ILE A 29 2.43 -7.16 2.11
N TRP A 30 3.38 -6.40 1.58
CA TRP A 30 3.19 -5.53 0.44
C TRP A 30 3.64 -6.18 -0.86
N PHE A 31 2.85 -5.94 -1.91
CA PHE A 31 3.18 -6.27 -3.30
C PHE A 31 3.32 -4.98 -4.08
N TYR A 32 4.52 -4.69 -4.54
CA TYR A 32 4.80 -3.58 -5.44
C TYR A 32 4.53 -4.08 -6.87
N ALA A 33 3.25 -3.95 -7.30
CA ALA A 33 2.73 -4.65 -8.48
C ALA A 33 3.44 -4.25 -9.78
N ASN A 34 3.78 -2.96 -9.92
CA ASN A 34 4.45 -2.39 -11.09
C ASN A 34 5.13 -1.06 -10.74
N TYR A 35 6.03 -0.57 -11.62
CA TYR A 35 6.63 0.77 -11.51
C TYR A 35 6.00 1.79 -12.48
N HIS A 36 5.26 1.32 -13.47
CA HIS A 36 4.58 2.17 -14.44
C HIS A 36 3.37 2.88 -13.83
N CYS A 37 3.21 4.18 -14.11
CA CYS A 37 2.10 5.01 -13.66
C CYS A 37 1.63 5.91 -14.79
N ASN A 38 0.37 6.28 -14.81
CA ASN A 38 -0.16 7.27 -15.74
C ASN A 38 0.00 8.72 -15.24
N LEU A 39 0.43 8.91 -14.00
CA LEU A 39 0.75 10.20 -13.40
C LEU A 39 2.24 10.31 -13.07
N GLU A 40 2.70 11.55 -12.89
CA GLU A 40 4.09 11.90 -12.59
C GLU A 40 4.17 12.83 -11.37
N CYS A 41 3.58 12.38 -10.22
CA CYS A 41 3.50 13.19 -9.00
C CYS A 41 4.87 13.71 -8.55
N THR A 42 4.94 14.96 -8.09
CA THR A 42 6.18 15.66 -7.71
C THR A 42 6.93 14.99 -6.57
N TYR A 43 6.21 14.30 -5.68
CA TYR A 43 6.78 13.63 -4.51
C TYR A 43 6.83 12.09 -4.63
N CYS A 44 6.70 11.54 -5.84
CA CYS A 44 6.67 10.10 -6.02
C CYS A 44 7.97 9.44 -5.54
N LEU A 45 7.85 8.56 -4.54
CA LEU A 45 8.99 7.89 -3.92
C LEU A 45 9.71 6.89 -4.85
N THR A 46 9.05 6.45 -5.93
CA THR A 46 9.60 5.49 -6.90
C THR A 46 9.89 6.10 -8.27
N GLU A 47 9.74 7.41 -8.42
CA GLU A 47 9.88 8.09 -9.72
C GLU A 47 9.00 7.44 -10.83
N SER A 48 7.85 6.88 -10.44
CA SER A 48 6.91 6.28 -11.38
C SER A 48 6.35 7.31 -12.37
N GLY A 49 6.03 6.86 -13.57
CA GLY A 49 5.51 7.73 -14.62
C GLY A 49 5.14 6.96 -15.89
N PRO A 50 4.61 7.66 -16.92
CA PRO A 50 4.19 7.04 -18.17
C PRO A 50 5.34 6.40 -18.97
N ASN A 51 6.55 6.90 -18.77
CA ASN A 51 7.75 6.50 -19.52
C ASN A 51 8.65 5.51 -18.78
N VAL A 52 8.21 5.01 -17.62
CA VAL A 52 8.95 4.04 -16.81
C VAL A 52 8.73 2.62 -17.38
N ASP A 53 9.76 1.78 -17.30
CA ASP A 53 9.70 0.39 -17.72
C ASP A 53 8.51 -0.35 -17.12
N ARG A 54 7.81 -1.12 -17.94
CA ARG A 54 6.62 -1.90 -17.55
C ARG A 54 6.99 -3.21 -16.83
N LYS A 55 7.88 -3.15 -15.87
CA LYS A 55 8.13 -4.28 -14.96
C LYS A 55 6.94 -4.47 -14.03
N MET A 56 6.40 -5.69 -13.95
CA MET A 56 5.26 -6.00 -13.12
C MET A 56 5.35 -7.41 -12.52
N LEU A 57 4.73 -7.58 -11.36
CA LEU A 57 4.49 -8.89 -10.77
C LEU A 57 3.33 -9.59 -11.50
N GLY A 58 3.46 -10.89 -11.73
CA GLY A 58 2.37 -11.69 -12.30
C GLY A 58 1.26 -11.93 -11.26
N GLY A 59 -0.02 -11.87 -11.70
CA GLY A 59 -1.17 -12.07 -10.81
C GLY A 59 -1.13 -13.43 -10.09
N ASP A 60 -0.92 -14.52 -10.80
CA ASP A 60 -0.81 -15.86 -10.20
C ASP A 60 0.34 -15.96 -9.19
N TRP A 61 1.44 -15.27 -9.49
CA TRP A 61 2.57 -15.22 -8.56
C TRP A 61 2.21 -14.47 -7.26
N MET A 62 1.48 -13.36 -7.37
CA MET A 62 1.00 -12.59 -6.20
C MET A 62 0.03 -13.42 -5.36
N ILE A 63 -0.92 -14.12 -5.99
CA ILE A 63 -1.91 -14.98 -5.33
C ILE A 63 -1.19 -16.14 -4.59
N ALA A 64 -0.21 -16.77 -5.23
CA ALA A 64 0.57 -17.83 -4.58
C ALA A 64 1.31 -17.30 -3.32
N ARG A 65 1.89 -16.09 -3.38
CA ARG A 65 2.54 -15.46 -2.20
C ARG A 65 1.54 -15.05 -1.14
N ALA A 66 0.32 -14.68 -1.51
CA ALA A 66 -0.75 -14.39 -0.56
C ALA A 66 -1.13 -15.65 0.26
N HIS A 67 -1.22 -16.83 -0.36
CA HIS A 67 -1.42 -18.08 0.36
C HIS A 67 -0.27 -18.39 1.33
N GLU A 68 0.97 -18.20 0.88
CA GLU A 68 2.15 -18.37 1.74
C GLU A 68 2.15 -17.36 2.91
N ALA A 69 1.76 -16.10 2.67
CA ALA A 69 1.64 -15.09 3.71
C ALA A 69 0.67 -15.53 4.82
N LYS A 70 -0.52 -16.02 4.43
CA LYS A 70 -1.49 -16.56 5.38
C LYS A 70 -0.94 -17.72 6.16
N ALA A 71 -0.26 -18.67 5.49
CA ALA A 71 0.35 -19.84 6.14
C ALA A 71 1.46 -19.46 7.12
N LEU A 72 2.19 -18.36 6.86
CA LEU A 72 3.24 -17.83 7.71
C LEU A 72 2.73 -16.94 8.86
N GLY A 73 1.41 -16.71 8.96
CA GLY A 73 0.79 -15.97 10.06
C GLY A 73 0.60 -14.48 9.84
N PHE A 74 0.90 -13.96 8.65
CA PHE A 74 0.54 -12.58 8.29
C PHE A 74 -0.97 -12.41 8.24
N LYS A 75 -1.47 -11.19 8.49
CA LYS A 75 -2.89 -10.89 8.68
C LYS A 75 -3.49 -10.06 7.57
N GLN A 76 -2.68 -9.32 6.82
CA GLN A 76 -3.12 -8.37 5.80
C GLN A 76 -2.23 -8.42 4.56
N LEU A 77 -2.79 -8.01 3.43
CA LEU A 77 -2.06 -7.80 2.19
C LEU A 77 -2.18 -6.33 1.77
N GLY A 78 -1.11 -5.80 1.22
CA GLY A 78 -1.09 -4.50 0.59
C GLY A 78 -0.68 -4.62 -0.88
N VAL A 79 -1.34 -3.90 -1.77
CA VAL A 79 -0.96 -3.79 -3.18
C VAL A 79 -0.68 -2.32 -3.48
N THR A 80 0.48 -2.06 -4.01
CA THR A 80 0.94 -0.72 -4.40
C THR A 80 1.75 -0.81 -5.69
N GLY A 81 2.40 0.26 -6.07
CA GLY A 81 3.24 0.31 -7.27
C GLY A 81 3.36 1.72 -7.80
N GLY A 82 3.50 1.85 -9.12
CA GLY A 82 3.20 3.08 -9.82
C GLY A 82 1.69 3.34 -9.75
N GLU A 83 0.94 2.71 -10.66
CA GLU A 83 -0.52 2.61 -10.54
C GLU A 83 -0.94 1.15 -10.79
N PRO A 84 -1.39 0.42 -9.75
CA PRO A 84 -1.75 -0.98 -9.91
C PRO A 84 -2.84 -1.23 -10.96
N PHE A 85 -3.84 -0.35 -11.06
CA PHE A 85 -4.95 -0.50 -12.00
C PHE A 85 -4.59 -0.21 -13.46
N MET A 86 -3.33 0.11 -13.78
CA MET A 86 -2.82 0.06 -15.15
C MET A 86 -2.59 -1.38 -15.64
N VAL A 87 -2.42 -2.33 -14.71
CA VAL A 87 -2.34 -3.76 -15.02
C VAL A 87 -3.76 -4.29 -15.20
N SER A 88 -4.07 -4.76 -16.41
CA SER A 88 -5.46 -5.12 -16.78
C SER A 88 -6.07 -6.24 -15.92
N SER A 89 -5.26 -7.18 -15.44
CA SER A 89 -5.73 -8.30 -14.58
C SER A 89 -5.74 -7.94 -13.08
N MET A 90 -5.40 -6.71 -12.71
CA MET A 90 -5.25 -6.35 -11.29
C MET A 90 -6.56 -6.43 -10.49
N PRO A 91 -7.73 -6.01 -11.01
CA PRO A 91 -8.97 -6.15 -10.26
C PRO A 91 -9.24 -7.58 -9.83
N GLU A 92 -9.12 -8.54 -10.73
CA GLU A 92 -9.33 -9.97 -10.46
C GLU A 92 -8.24 -10.56 -9.56
N THR A 93 -7.00 -10.12 -9.72
CA THR A 93 -5.88 -10.51 -8.84
C THR A 93 -6.13 -10.05 -7.41
N ILE A 94 -6.53 -8.78 -7.21
CA ILE A 94 -6.85 -8.23 -5.88
C ILE A 94 -8.05 -8.96 -5.28
N ALA A 95 -9.09 -9.25 -6.07
CA ALA A 95 -10.26 -10.01 -5.63
C ALA A 95 -9.85 -11.39 -5.09
N ALA A 96 -9.05 -12.13 -5.84
CA ALA A 96 -8.54 -13.44 -5.41
C ALA A 96 -7.65 -13.34 -4.16
N MET A 97 -6.79 -12.34 -4.06
CA MET A 97 -5.97 -12.10 -2.87
C MET A 97 -6.83 -11.78 -1.64
N SER A 98 -7.89 -11.01 -1.80
CA SER A 98 -8.80 -10.63 -0.72
C SER A 98 -9.66 -11.79 -0.18
N ASP A 99 -9.84 -12.84 -0.96
CA ASP A 99 -10.45 -14.09 -0.50
C ASP A 99 -9.49 -14.89 0.42
N ILE A 100 -8.20 -14.57 0.40
CA ILE A 100 -7.18 -15.20 1.24
C ILE A 100 -6.97 -14.41 2.54
N LEU A 101 -6.75 -13.10 2.45
CA LEU A 101 -6.54 -12.17 3.56
C LEU A 101 -7.12 -10.77 3.22
N PRO A 102 -7.54 -9.98 4.21
CA PRO A 102 -7.91 -8.58 4.01
C PRO A 102 -6.85 -7.84 3.21
N THR A 103 -7.27 -7.09 2.19
CA THR A 103 -6.34 -6.45 1.24
C THR A 103 -6.60 -4.95 1.16
N VAL A 104 -5.54 -4.14 1.21
CA VAL A 104 -5.58 -2.72 0.85
C VAL A 104 -4.86 -2.52 -0.48
N VAL A 105 -5.44 -1.73 -1.37
CA VAL A 105 -4.79 -1.32 -2.61
C VAL A 105 -4.64 0.20 -2.65
N LEU A 106 -3.42 0.66 -2.94
CA LEU A 106 -3.13 2.08 -3.10
C LEU A 106 -3.28 2.48 -4.57
N SER A 107 -4.03 3.55 -4.84
CA SER A 107 -4.27 4.05 -6.19
C SER A 107 -4.25 5.58 -6.23
N ASN A 108 -3.92 6.11 -7.38
CA ASN A 108 -4.05 7.54 -7.65
C ASN A 108 -5.48 7.98 -8.00
N GLY A 109 -6.42 7.04 -8.14
CA GLY A 109 -7.84 7.29 -8.38
C GLY A 109 -8.21 7.74 -9.79
N SER A 110 -7.26 8.07 -10.64
CA SER A 110 -7.52 8.68 -11.96
C SER A 110 -8.12 7.72 -12.99
N LEU A 111 -8.04 6.42 -12.76
CA LEU A 111 -8.47 5.41 -13.74
C LEU A 111 -9.89 4.86 -13.48
N PHE A 112 -10.59 5.35 -12.46
CA PHE A 112 -11.90 4.83 -12.06
C PHE A 112 -13.05 5.51 -12.82
N HIS A 113 -13.06 5.33 -14.13
CA HIS A 113 -14.11 5.87 -15.01
C HIS A 113 -14.45 4.89 -16.15
N GLY A 114 -15.62 5.08 -16.77
CA GLY A 114 -16.07 4.30 -17.92
C GLY A 114 -16.05 2.77 -17.69
N PRO A 115 -15.78 1.97 -18.72
CA PRO A 115 -15.77 0.50 -18.60
C PRO A 115 -14.79 -0.06 -17.58
N ARG A 116 -13.70 0.69 -17.27
CA ARG A 116 -12.72 0.28 -16.26
C ARG A 116 -13.31 0.33 -14.85
N LEU A 117 -14.07 1.39 -14.54
CA LEU A 117 -14.79 1.48 -13.27
C LEU A 117 -15.74 0.30 -13.08
N GLU A 118 -16.54 -0.02 -14.10
CA GLU A 118 -17.52 -1.11 -14.02
C GLU A 118 -16.82 -2.46 -13.76
N ARG A 119 -15.71 -2.73 -14.43
CA ARG A 119 -14.92 -3.94 -14.20
C ARG A 119 -14.32 -4.00 -12.78
N ILE A 120 -13.85 -2.88 -12.26
CA ILE A 120 -13.31 -2.82 -10.89
C ILE A 120 -14.43 -3.06 -9.87
N VAL A 121 -15.58 -2.46 -10.07
CA VAL A 121 -16.77 -2.67 -9.23
C VAL A 121 -17.20 -4.13 -9.29
N GLU A 122 -17.31 -4.72 -10.48
CA GLU A 122 -17.69 -6.13 -10.64
C GLU A 122 -16.73 -7.07 -9.91
N ALA A 123 -15.43 -6.83 -9.98
CA ALA A 123 -14.43 -7.67 -9.34
C ALA A 123 -14.37 -7.49 -7.82
N LEU A 124 -14.53 -6.26 -7.30
CA LEU A 124 -14.20 -5.91 -5.92
C LEU A 124 -15.38 -5.64 -5.01
N ALA A 125 -16.60 -5.42 -5.54
CA ALA A 125 -17.78 -5.19 -4.69
C ALA A 125 -18.05 -6.40 -3.78
N GLY A 126 -18.28 -6.13 -2.50
CA GLY A 126 -18.49 -7.18 -1.49
C GLY A 126 -17.24 -7.95 -1.06
N LYS A 127 -16.07 -7.66 -1.63
CA LYS A 127 -14.79 -8.25 -1.22
C LYS A 127 -14.20 -7.53 0.00
N ASN A 128 -13.31 -8.20 0.72
CA ASN A 128 -12.61 -7.60 1.85
C ASN A 128 -11.40 -6.76 1.37
N VAL A 129 -11.71 -5.74 0.59
CA VAL A 129 -10.73 -4.82 -0.01
C VAL A 129 -11.04 -3.39 0.43
N HIS A 130 -9.99 -2.64 0.81
CA HIS A 130 -10.02 -1.20 0.92
C HIS A 130 -9.26 -0.59 -0.26
N ILE A 131 -9.88 0.30 -1.00
CA ILE A 131 -9.21 1.09 -2.04
C ILE A 131 -8.78 2.40 -1.39
N GLN A 132 -7.47 2.58 -1.17
CA GLN A 132 -6.92 3.82 -0.66
C GLN A 132 -6.55 4.73 -1.82
N ILE A 133 -7.26 5.84 -1.94
CA ILE A 133 -7.09 6.83 -3.02
C ILE A 133 -6.34 8.04 -2.47
N SER A 134 -5.36 8.52 -3.22
CA SER A 134 -4.59 9.68 -2.81
C SER A 134 -5.23 10.98 -3.30
N LEU A 135 -5.43 11.93 -2.38
CA LEU A 135 -5.92 13.29 -2.64
C LEU A 135 -5.27 14.26 -1.67
N ASP A 136 -4.59 15.28 -2.18
CA ASP A 136 -3.70 16.13 -1.38
C ASP A 136 -4.21 17.55 -1.12
N ALA A 137 -5.34 17.93 -1.70
CA ALA A 137 -5.97 19.23 -1.42
C ALA A 137 -7.48 19.21 -1.74
N PRO A 138 -8.27 20.09 -1.11
CA PRO A 138 -9.70 20.19 -1.34
C PRO A 138 -10.05 20.82 -2.69
N GLU A 139 -9.13 21.57 -3.29
CA GLU A 139 -9.35 22.25 -4.58
C GLU A 139 -8.41 21.73 -5.69
N PRO A 140 -8.84 21.83 -6.98
CA PRO A 140 -8.11 21.29 -8.13
C PRO A 140 -6.69 21.83 -8.23
N GLY A 141 -6.50 23.16 -8.12
CA GLY A 141 -5.20 23.80 -8.38
C GLY A 141 -4.09 23.29 -7.48
N ALA A 142 -4.33 23.17 -6.18
CA ALA A 142 -3.34 22.70 -5.21
C ALA A 142 -3.09 21.18 -5.34
N ASN A 143 -4.13 20.39 -5.58
CA ASN A 143 -3.99 18.95 -5.78
C ASN A 143 -3.22 18.64 -7.07
N ASP A 144 -3.65 19.23 -8.19
CA ASP A 144 -3.14 18.87 -9.51
C ASP A 144 -1.71 19.34 -9.72
N THR A 145 -1.29 20.42 -9.07
CA THR A 145 0.13 20.85 -9.03
C THR A 145 1.04 19.77 -8.46
N LYS A 146 0.56 18.98 -7.49
CA LYS A 146 1.33 17.90 -6.86
C LYS A 146 1.22 16.58 -7.63
N ARG A 147 0.04 16.28 -8.16
CA ARG A 147 -0.29 14.94 -8.65
C ARG A 147 -0.37 14.82 -10.17
N GLY A 148 -0.65 15.91 -10.85
CA GLY A 148 -0.83 15.98 -12.29
C GLY A 148 -2.22 16.48 -12.68
N ASP A 149 -2.30 17.03 -13.88
CA ASP A 149 -3.48 17.68 -14.42
C ASP A 149 -4.75 16.82 -14.32
N ASP A 150 -5.85 17.44 -13.89
CA ASP A 150 -7.17 16.84 -13.86
C ASP A 150 -7.36 15.69 -12.85
N ASN A 151 -6.34 15.41 -12.02
CA ASN A 151 -6.44 14.32 -11.04
C ASN A 151 -7.54 14.59 -9.99
N TRP A 152 -7.66 15.84 -9.52
CA TRP A 152 -8.69 16.20 -8.54
C TRP A 152 -10.10 15.89 -9.07
N ARG A 153 -10.40 16.30 -10.30
CA ARG A 153 -11.72 16.05 -10.93
C ARG A 153 -11.98 14.55 -11.08
N GLN A 154 -10.97 13.80 -11.54
CA GLN A 154 -11.09 12.36 -11.72
C GLN A 154 -11.38 11.66 -10.38
N VAL A 155 -10.69 12.04 -9.29
CA VAL A 155 -10.91 11.48 -7.96
C VAL A 155 -12.29 11.89 -7.41
N SER A 156 -12.67 13.17 -7.53
CA SER A 156 -13.95 13.67 -7.04
C SER A 156 -15.16 13.03 -7.72
N GLU A 157 -15.02 12.63 -8.97
CA GLU A 157 -16.05 11.87 -9.69
C GLU A 157 -16.02 10.36 -9.34
N ALA A 158 -14.84 9.80 -9.08
CA ALA A 158 -14.67 8.37 -8.86
C ALA A 158 -15.10 7.93 -7.45
N VAL A 159 -14.71 8.67 -6.41
CA VAL A 159 -14.93 8.26 -5.01
C VAL A 159 -16.40 8.07 -4.68
N PRO A 160 -17.31 9.02 -4.95
CA PRO A 160 -18.75 8.83 -4.69
C PRO A 160 -19.34 7.64 -5.45
N ARG A 161 -18.86 7.39 -6.67
CA ARG A 161 -19.32 6.25 -7.47
C ARG A 161 -18.87 4.92 -6.89
N LEU A 162 -17.61 4.81 -6.43
CA LEU A 162 -17.11 3.62 -5.77
C LEU A 162 -17.88 3.33 -4.48
N VAL A 163 -18.05 4.34 -3.62
CA VAL A 163 -18.80 4.22 -2.36
C VAL A 163 -20.24 3.82 -2.59
N SER A 164 -20.95 4.47 -3.54
CA SER A 164 -22.35 4.15 -3.87
C SER A 164 -22.52 2.72 -4.42
N ARG A 165 -21.46 2.11 -4.93
CA ARG A 165 -21.43 0.71 -5.39
C ARG A 165 -20.97 -0.28 -4.33
N GLY A 166 -20.81 0.17 -3.05
CA GLY A 166 -20.47 -0.68 -1.91
C GLY A 166 -19.00 -1.03 -1.78
N LEU A 167 -18.08 -0.32 -2.45
CA LEU A 167 -16.66 -0.47 -2.22
C LEU A 167 -16.22 0.35 -0.99
N LYS A 168 -15.30 -0.20 -0.22
CA LYS A 168 -14.68 0.49 0.91
C LYS A 168 -13.56 1.37 0.39
N VAL A 169 -13.75 2.68 0.51
CA VAL A 169 -12.77 3.68 0.06
C VAL A 169 -12.15 4.35 1.28
N ARG A 170 -10.84 4.53 1.23
CA ARG A 170 -10.05 5.33 2.16
C ARG A 170 -9.34 6.43 1.38
N ILE A 171 -9.23 7.62 1.96
CA ILE A 171 -8.47 8.73 1.34
C ILE A 171 -7.15 8.90 2.06
N ALA A 172 -6.07 9.09 1.30
CA ALA A 172 -4.75 9.41 1.83
C ALA A 172 -4.31 10.79 1.37
N THR A 173 -3.94 11.63 2.34
CA THR A 173 -3.49 13.01 2.13
C THR A 173 -2.07 13.17 2.68
N THR A 174 -1.21 13.87 1.93
CA THR A 174 0.13 14.25 2.43
C THR A 174 0.08 15.60 3.13
N THR A 175 0.90 15.76 4.19
CA THR A 175 0.93 17.01 5.00
C THR A 175 1.74 18.13 4.36
N GLU A 176 2.48 17.87 3.28
CA GLU A 176 3.36 18.86 2.66
C GLU A 176 2.56 20.04 2.08
N GLY A 177 2.79 21.23 2.66
CA GLY A 177 2.13 22.46 2.20
C GLY A 177 0.61 22.50 2.38
N ILE A 178 0.03 21.62 3.24
CA ILE A 178 -1.38 21.67 3.59
C ILE A 178 -1.58 22.43 4.89
N THR A 179 -2.63 23.25 4.96
CA THR A 179 -3.04 23.98 6.16
C THR A 179 -4.07 23.18 6.95
N GLU A 180 -4.26 23.53 8.23
CA GLU A 180 -5.32 22.95 9.04
C GLU A 180 -6.72 23.22 8.45
N GLU A 181 -6.92 24.40 7.86
CA GLU A 181 -8.15 24.78 7.17
C GLU A 181 -8.42 23.84 5.99
N SER A 182 -7.43 23.63 5.11
CA SER A 182 -7.55 22.72 3.97
C SER A 182 -7.77 21.26 4.40
N LEU A 183 -7.20 20.81 5.53
CA LEU A 183 -7.50 19.49 6.09
C LEU A 183 -8.96 19.39 6.55
N ASN A 184 -9.49 20.43 7.20
CA ASN A 184 -10.89 20.46 7.62
C ASN A 184 -11.84 20.46 6.41
N GLU A 185 -11.51 21.20 5.34
CA GLU A 185 -12.26 21.20 4.09
C GLU A 185 -12.25 19.82 3.43
N LEU A 186 -11.08 19.13 3.41
CA LEU A 186 -10.99 17.75 2.94
C LEU A 186 -11.89 16.80 3.75
N CYS A 187 -11.92 16.91 5.08
CA CYS A 187 -12.80 16.10 5.92
C CYS A 187 -14.28 16.33 5.58
N VAL A 188 -14.70 17.57 5.33
CA VAL A 188 -16.06 17.88 4.88
C VAL A 188 -16.35 17.22 3.55
N LEU A 189 -15.47 17.39 2.57
CA LEU A 189 -15.59 16.83 1.23
C LEU A 189 -15.67 15.30 1.25
N HIS A 190 -14.82 14.64 2.06
CA HIS A 190 -14.81 13.19 2.18
C HIS A 190 -16.12 12.64 2.76
N ARG A 191 -16.69 13.32 3.79
CA ARG A 191 -18.01 12.94 4.34
C ARG A 191 -19.12 13.08 3.32
N GLU A 192 -19.10 14.15 2.49
CA GLU A 192 -20.05 14.32 1.38
C GLU A 192 -19.96 13.19 0.35
N TRP A 193 -18.78 12.64 0.14
CA TRP A 193 -18.56 11.48 -0.73
C TRP A 193 -18.89 10.14 -0.07
N GLY A 194 -19.26 10.15 1.22
CA GLY A 194 -19.58 8.95 1.99
C GLY A 194 -18.36 8.21 2.53
N VAL A 195 -17.21 8.89 2.63
CA VAL A 195 -15.99 8.36 3.28
C VAL A 195 -15.95 8.88 4.72
N PRO A 196 -15.99 8.02 5.75
CA PRO A 196 -15.95 8.43 7.14
C PRO A 196 -14.57 8.94 7.56
N ASP A 197 -14.51 9.72 8.66
CA ASP A 197 -13.28 10.36 9.12
C ASP A 197 -12.17 9.35 9.47
N GLU A 198 -12.53 8.21 10.00
CA GLU A 198 -11.58 7.12 10.31
C GLU A 198 -10.90 6.52 9.05
N ASP A 199 -11.47 6.72 7.89
CA ASP A 199 -10.92 6.33 6.60
C ASP A 199 -10.17 7.48 5.88
N HIS A 200 -9.91 8.59 6.58
CA HIS A 200 -8.98 9.62 6.13
C HIS A 200 -7.61 9.45 6.79
N VAL A 201 -6.60 9.12 6.00
CA VAL A 201 -5.21 8.92 6.44
C VAL A 201 -4.40 10.15 6.07
N VAL A 202 -3.84 10.83 7.06
CA VAL A 202 -2.95 11.99 6.87
C VAL A 202 -1.53 11.59 7.27
N ARG A 203 -0.56 11.81 6.39
CA ARG A 203 0.83 11.38 6.62
C ARG A 203 1.83 12.33 5.98
N PRO A 204 3.07 12.44 6.53
CA PRO A 204 4.13 13.18 5.87
C PRO A 204 4.56 12.51 4.56
N ILE A 205 5.14 13.28 3.66
CA ILE A 205 5.92 12.75 2.55
C ILE A 205 7.24 12.21 3.11
N VAL A 206 7.63 11.01 2.68
CA VAL A 206 8.97 10.49 2.96
C VAL A 206 9.91 10.99 1.87
N SER A 207 11.04 11.59 2.26
CA SER A 207 12.03 12.17 1.35
C SER A 207 12.80 11.08 0.60
N ARG A 208 12.14 10.50 -0.42
CA ARG A 208 12.68 9.46 -1.32
C ARG A 208 12.22 9.72 -2.76
N GLY A 209 12.93 9.17 -3.74
CA GLY A 209 12.62 9.38 -5.16
C GLY A 209 12.57 10.86 -5.52
N ARG A 210 11.52 11.29 -6.25
CA ARG A 210 11.34 12.70 -6.64
C ARG A 210 11.28 13.65 -5.45
N ALA A 211 10.60 13.26 -4.37
CA ALA A 211 10.56 14.09 -3.15
C ALA A 211 11.97 14.42 -2.63
N ALA A 212 12.89 13.47 -2.67
CA ALA A 212 14.28 13.71 -2.26
C ALA A 212 15.05 14.62 -3.25
N LEU A 213 14.74 14.56 -4.55
CA LEU A 213 15.34 15.44 -5.57
C LEU A 213 14.91 16.89 -5.36
N ASP A 214 13.65 17.10 -4.98
CA ASP A 214 13.07 18.43 -4.75
C ASP A 214 13.27 18.92 -3.31
N GLY A 215 13.93 18.13 -2.46
CA GLY A 215 14.23 18.50 -1.07
C GLY A 215 12.98 18.60 -0.17
N ILE A 216 11.91 17.88 -0.48
CA ILE A 216 10.65 17.87 0.28
C ILE A 216 10.48 16.59 1.10
N GLY A 217 9.64 16.68 2.12
CA GLY A 217 9.31 15.55 2.99
C GLY A 217 10.28 15.34 4.15
N VAL A 218 10.03 14.29 4.91
CA VAL A 218 10.83 13.93 6.09
C VAL A 218 11.85 12.86 5.75
N ALA A 219 13.07 13.01 6.25
CA ALA A 219 14.07 11.95 6.17
C ALA A 219 13.63 10.77 7.05
N ALA A 220 13.68 9.58 6.51
CA ALA A 220 13.35 8.36 7.24
C ALA A 220 14.43 7.31 7.00
N THR A 221 14.92 6.72 8.08
CA THR A 221 15.82 5.57 8.09
C THR A 221 15.01 4.26 8.18
N GLN A 222 15.68 3.13 8.12
CA GLN A 222 15.02 1.83 8.32
C GLN A 222 14.27 1.77 9.67
N GLN A 223 14.81 2.41 10.73
CA GLN A 223 14.21 2.39 12.07
C GLN A 223 12.91 3.21 12.17
N ASP A 224 12.74 4.19 11.29
CA ASP A 224 11.55 5.04 11.25
C ASP A 224 10.42 4.43 10.39
N LEU A 225 10.69 3.33 9.70
CA LEU A 225 9.76 2.67 8.78
C LEU A 225 9.26 1.34 9.36
N PRO A 226 7.99 0.99 9.11
CA PRO A 226 7.45 -0.28 9.59
C PRO A 226 8.19 -1.47 8.98
N ALA A 227 8.38 -2.51 9.78
CA ALA A 227 8.96 -3.78 9.35
C ALA A 227 7.92 -4.60 8.56
N GLU A 228 7.41 -4.07 7.46
CA GLU A 228 6.41 -4.69 6.59
C GLU A 228 7.04 -5.13 5.27
N LEU A 229 7.28 -6.42 5.12
CA LEU A 229 7.93 -7.00 3.94
C LEU A 229 7.26 -6.57 2.64
N CYS A 230 8.02 -5.94 1.74
CA CYS A 230 7.53 -5.50 0.44
C CYS A 230 8.20 -6.30 -0.69
N LEU A 231 7.40 -7.00 -1.47
CA LEU A 231 7.83 -7.82 -2.61
C LEU A 231 7.72 -7.03 -3.91
N THR A 232 8.79 -7.06 -4.70
CA THR A 232 8.89 -6.40 -6.01
C THR A 232 9.49 -7.36 -7.04
N THR A 233 9.57 -6.94 -8.31
CA THR A 233 10.33 -7.66 -9.35
C THR A 233 11.84 -7.69 -9.09
N ASP A 234 12.35 -6.76 -8.28
CA ASP A 234 13.79 -6.56 -8.05
C ASP A 234 14.28 -7.17 -6.72
N GLY A 235 13.37 -7.62 -5.86
CA GLY A 235 13.68 -8.20 -4.57
C GLY A 235 12.60 -7.97 -3.50
N ALA A 236 12.96 -8.28 -2.28
CA ALA A 236 12.16 -8.07 -1.08
C ALA A 236 12.79 -6.96 -0.23
N PHE A 237 12.00 -5.96 0.13
CA PHE A 237 12.41 -4.76 0.84
C PHE A 237 11.82 -4.71 2.25
N TRP A 238 12.44 -3.91 3.12
CA TRP A 238 12.03 -3.71 4.52
C TRP A 238 10.62 -3.15 4.66
N SER A 239 10.18 -2.28 3.75
CA SER A 239 8.91 -1.56 3.81
C SER A 239 8.41 -1.25 2.41
N ALA A 240 7.14 -0.90 2.28
CA ALA A 240 6.57 -0.36 1.04
C ALA A 240 7.24 0.94 0.56
N PHE A 241 7.97 1.62 1.42
CA PHE A 241 8.81 2.78 1.08
C PHE A 241 10.19 2.40 0.53
N GLY A 242 10.55 1.10 0.57
CA GLY A 242 11.86 0.61 0.16
C GLY A 242 12.15 0.65 -1.32
N PRO A 243 11.23 0.21 -2.20
CA PRO A 243 11.52 0.09 -3.62
C PRO A 243 11.52 1.45 -4.33
N THR A 244 12.52 2.24 -4.06
CA THR A 244 12.75 3.56 -4.69
C THR A 244 13.58 3.39 -5.96
N ILE A 245 13.19 4.05 -7.05
CA ILE A 245 14.03 4.20 -8.23
C ILE A 245 14.76 5.53 -8.12
N ARG A 246 16.05 5.53 -8.44
CA ARG A 246 16.89 6.70 -8.46
C ARG A 246 17.76 6.67 -9.72
N ASN A 247 17.62 7.66 -10.58
CA ASN A 247 18.32 7.70 -11.88
C ASN A 247 18.15 6.40 -12.69
N GLY A 248 16.94 5.86 -12.76
CA GLY A 248 16.60 4.64 -13.49
C GLY A 248 17.11 3.33 -12.83
N ARG A 249 17.64 3.38 -11.62
CA ARG A 249 18.12 2.20 -10.87
C ARG A 249 17.37 2.06 -9.57
N THR A 250 17.03 0.83 -9.20
CA THR A 250 16.43 0.54 -7.91
C THR A 250 17.44 0.78 -6.80
N ASP A 251 17.10 1.65 -5.86
CA ASP A 251 17.87 1.88 -4.64
C ASP A 251 17.83 0.61 -3.76
N THR A 252 18.92 0.30 -3.10
CA THR A 252 19.08 -0.94 -2.33
C THR A 252 19.30 -0.72 -0.84
N ASP A 253 19.13 0.51 -0.35
CA ASP A 253 19.33 0.83 1.07
C ASP A 253 18.37 0.08 2.02
N LEU A 254 17.16 -0.23 1.55
CA LEU A 254 16.15 -1.00 2.28
C LEU A 254 15.92 -2.40 1.69
N LEU A 255 16.82 -2.87 0.82
CA LEU A 255 16.75 -4.20 0.23
C LEU A 255 17.17 -5.25 1.28
N ILE A 256 16.28 -6.18 1.58
CA ILE A 256 16.54 -7.30 2.49
C ILE A 256 17.21 -8.46 1.72
N THR A 257 16.66 -8.81 0.56
CA THR A 257 17.19 -9.91 -0.27
C THR A 257 16.65 -9.82 -1.69
N ARG A 258 17.38 -10.39 -2.64
CA ARG A 258 16.92 -10.58 -4.02
C ARG A 258 15.97 -11.77 -4.19
N VAL A 259 15.88 -12.63 -3.19
CA VAL A 259 15.02 -13.81 -3.21
C VAL A 259 13.61 -13.41 -2.75
N THR A 260 12.61 -13.65 -3.59
CA THR A 260 11.21 -13.28 -3.31
C THR A 260 10.27 -14.50 -3.18
N ALA A 261 10.77 -15.70 -3.49
CA ALA A 261 10.01 -16.94 -3.42
C ALA A 261 10.90 -18.14 -3.03
N PRO A 262 10.38 -19.12 -2.26
CA PRO A 262 9.12 -19.03 -1.51
C PRO A 262 9.18 -17.93 -0.44
N LEU A 263 8.03 -17.39 -0.03
CA LEU A 263 7.93 -16.23 0.86
C LEU A 263 8.62 -16.42 2.22
N GLU A 264 8.73 -17.65 2.69
CA GLU A 264 9.44 -17.97 3.93
C GLU A 264 10.91 -17.46 3.92
N ARG A 265 11.57 -17.49 2.76
CA ARG A 265 12.98 -17.05 2.64
C ARG A 265 13.16 -15.57 2.91
N PRO A 266 12.47 -14.65 2.21
CA PRO A 266 12.57 -13.23 2.49
C PRO A 266 12.01 -12.88 3.88
N ALA A 267 10.95 -13.54 4.35
CA ALA A 267 10.41 -13.32 5.69
C ALA A 267 11.41 -13.67 6.80
N LYS A 268 12.11 -14.81 6.69
CA LYS A 268 13.19 -15.17 7.62
C LYS A 268 14.39 -14.22 7.54
N ALA A 269 14.73 -13.76 6.34
CA ALA A 269 15.81 -12.77 6.18
C ALA A 269 15.42 -11.45 6.87
N MET A 270 14.20 -11.00 6.68
CA MET A 270 13.66 -9.81 7.33
C MET A 270 13.62 -9.94 8.85
N LEU A 271 13.15 -11.08 9.37
CA LEU A 271 13.12 -11.34 10.81
C LEU A 271 14.50 -11.19 11.46
N ARG A 272 15.55 -11.73 10.82
CA ARG A 272 16.92 -11.57 11.31
C ARG A 272 17.37 -10.12 11.37
N VAL A 273 17.01 -9.32 10.36
CA VAL A 273 17.31 -7.88 10.35
C VAL A 273 16.51 -7.15 11.42
N ALA A 274 15.23 -7.45 11.58
CA ALA A 274 14.36 -6.84 12.59
C ALA A 274 14.83 -7.13 14.02
N GLN A 275 15.31 -8.34 14.29
CA GLN A 275 15.86 -8.71 15.60
C GLN A 275 17.18 -8.00 15.90
N ALA A 276 17.99 -7.73 14.87
CA ALA A 276 19.27 -7.02 15.02
C ALA A 276 19.08 -5.50 15.12
N THR A 277 18.05 -4.95 14.47
CA THR A 277 17.76 -3.51 14.42
C THR A 277 16.24 -3.34 14.50
N PRO A 278 15.69 -3.16 15.71
CA PRO A 278 14.26 -2.99 15.88
C PRO A 278 13.72 -1.86 15.01
N ALA A 279 12.57 -2.09 14.37
CA ALA A 279 11.87 -1.08 13.59
C ALA A 279 11.32 0.02 14.51
N GLY A 280 11.14 1.21 13.96
CA GLY A 280 10.32 2.25 14.54
C GLY A 280 8.85 1.85 14.57
N THR A 281 8.03 2.64 15.23
CA THR A 281 6.59 2.45 15.28
C THR A 281 5.91 3.19 14.13
N ASP A 282 4.84 2.64 13.57
CA ASP A 282 4.00 3.31 12.54
C ASP A 282 3.51 4.69 12.95
N ALA A 283 3.45 4.96 14.26
CA ALA A 283 2.99 6.23 14.79
C ALA A 283 3.82 7.43 14.32
N ALA A 284 5.11 7.22 14.01
CA ALA A 284 5.99 8.30 13.56
C ALA A 284 5.63 8.80 12.14
N LEU A 285 5.07 7.94 11.28
CA LEU A 285 4.77 8.27 9.88
C LEU A 285 3.28 8.20 9.53
N GLY A 286 2.40 7.88 10.48
CA GLY A 286 0.95 7.83 10.28
C GLY A 286 0.50 6.77 9.27
N ILE A 287 1.26 5.70 9.09
CA ILE A 287 0.92 4.57 8.20
C ILE A 287 0.07 3.60 9.02
N ARG A 288 -1.21 3.47 8.65
CA ARG A 288 -2.14 2.53 9.29
C ARG A 288 -2.70 1.55 8.28
#